data_d1dd226791365b846b212a02b53015c5
#
_entry.id   d1dd226791365b846b212a02b53015c5
#
_cell.length_a   1.000
_cell.length_b   1.000
_cell.length_c   1.000
_cell.angle_alpha   90.00
_cell.angle_beta   90.00
_cell.angle_gamma   90.00
#
_symmetry.space_group_name_H-M   'P 1'
#
loop_
_entity.id
_entity.type
_entity.pdbx_description
1 polymer ?
#
loop_
_entity_poly.entity_id
_entity_poly.type
_entity_poly.pdbx_seq_one_letter_code
_entity_poly.pdbx_strand_id
1 'polypeptide(L)' 'MELATPTIKHGILRAFNAGTYRAEVSIAGSLSTTLTNVPVARNIATAAMVAGRRAAIIFFDVTDPTDAVLCAVWE' A
#
# COMPACT_ATOMS: atom_id res chain seq x y z
N MET A 1 1.90 25.04 14.35
CA MET A 1 1.11 23.89 13.96
C MET A 1 2.03 22.80 13.43
N GLU A 2 1.83 21.62 13.92
CA GLU A 2 2.65 20.49 13.49
C GLU A 2 1.92 19.70 12.42
N LEU A 3 2.61 19.47 11.32
CA LEU A 3 2.06 18.69 10.23
C LEU A 3 2.55 17.26 10.36
N ALA A 4 1.68 16.30 10.07
CA ALA A 4 2.08 14.91 10.02
C ALA A 4 3.13 14.72 8.92
N THR A 5 4.20 14.01 9.25
CA THR A 5 5.23 13.72 8.28
C THR A 5 4.84 12.46 7.51
N PRO A 6 4.71 12.54 6.19
CA PRO A 6 4.42 11.34 5.40
C PRO A 6 5.54 10.32 5.55
N THR A 7 5.17 9.07 5.65
CA THR A 7 6.11 7.97 5.75
C THR A 7 5.87 7.02 4.60
N ILE A 8 6.94 6.64 3.90
CA ILE A 8 6.86 5.67 2.82
C ILE A 8 7.42 4.36 3.34
N LYS A 9 6.63 3.30 3.20
CA LYS A 9 7.06 1.94 3.54
C LYS A 9 6.89 1.06 2.32
N HIS A 10 7.71 0.04 2.22
CA HIS A 10 7.51 -0.93 1.17
C HIS A 10 7.04 -2.25 1.75
N GLY A 11 6.37 -3.02 0.90
CA GLY A 11 5.87 -4.31 1.28
C GLY A 11 5.69 -5.20 0.07
N ILE A 12 5.03 -6.32 0.30
CA ILE A 12 4.74 -7.29 -0.76
C ILE A 12 3.24 -7.28 -1.01
N LEU A 13 2.85 -7.11 -2.27
CA LEU A 13 1.46 -7.16 -2.67
C LEU A 13 0.93 -8.58 -2.49
N ARG A 14 -0.17 -8.72 -1.75
CA ARG A 14 -0.77 -10.02 -1.47
C ARG A 14 -2.01 -10.27 -2.30
N ALA A 15 -2.82 -9.25 -2.50
CA ALA A 15 -4.05 -9.37 -3.26
C ALA A 15 -4.48 -8.01 -3.76
N PHE A 16 -5.28 -7.98 -4.81
CA PHE A 16 -5.80 -6.75 -5.38
C PHE A 16 -7.22 -6.97 -5.86
N ASN A 17 -8.10 -6.03 -5.54
CA ASN A 17 -9.48 -6.04 -6.00
C ASN A 17 -9.67 -4.91 -7.01
N ALA A 18 -9.80 -5.27 -8.29
CA ALA A 18 -9.93 -4.29 -9.35
C ALA A 18 -11.27 -3.54 -9.29
N GLY A 19 -12.29 -4.16 -8.72
CA GLY A 19 -13.61 -3.52 -8.62
C GLY A 19 -13.63 -2.34 -7.66
N THR A 20 -12.85 -2.40 -6.58
CA THR A 20 -12.78 -1.33 -5.59
C THR A 20 -11.46 -0.57 -5.65
N TYR A 21 -10.50 -1.05 -6.42
CA TYR A 21 -9.14 -0.53 -6.49
C TYR A 21 -8.50 -0.50 -5.10
N ARG A 22 -8.62 -1.60 -4.38
CA ARG A 22 -8.07 -1.78 -3.04
C ARG A 22 -7.18 -3.00 -3.02
N ALA A 23 -6.20 -3.02 -2.13
CA ALA A 23 -5.21 -4.09 -2.10
C ALA A 23 -4.91 -4.52 -0.67
N GLU A 24 -4.34 -5.72 -0.55
CA GLU A 24 -3.75 -6.23 0.68
C GLU A 24 -2.25 -6.26 0.49
N VAL A 25 -1.52 -5.75 1.48
CA VAL A 25 -0.07 -5.64 1.42
C VAL A 25 0.53 -6.08 2.75
N SER A 26 1.54 -6.93 2.69
CA SER A 26 2.35 -7.26 3.87
C SER A 26 3.48 -6.26 3.96
N ILE A 27 3.61 -5.59 5.10
CA ILE A 27 4.65 -4.58 5.30
C ILE A 27 5.99 -5.27 5.54
N ALA A 28 7.02 -4.82 4.82
CA ALA A 28 8.36 -5.35 4.98
C ALA A 28 8.89 -5.05 6.39
N GLY A 29 9.58 -6.02 6.96
CA GLY A 29 10.13 -5.88 8.30
C GLY A 29 9.15 -6.21 9.42
N SER A 30 7.91 -6.51 9.09
CA SER A 30 6.90 -6.88 10.07
C SER A 30 6.28 -8.20 9.65
N LEU A 31 6.52 -9.24 10.42
CA LEU A 31 6.08 -10.59 10.08
C LEU A 31 4.58 -10.77 10.21
N SER A 32 3.94 -9.98 11.05
CA SER A 32 2.53 -10.17 11.34
C SER A 32 1.63 -9.06 10.82
N THR A 33 2.21 -8.02 10.23
CA THR A 33 1.41 -6.87 9.78
C THR A 33 1.03 -7.03 8.33
N THR A 34 -0.26 -7.16 8.08
CA THR A 34 -0.83 -7.13 6.74
C THR A 34 -1.89 -6.04 6.72
N LEU A 35 -1.73 -5.08 5.83
CA LEU A 35 -2.71 -4.03 5.64
C LEU A 35 -3.75 -4.50 4.64
N THR A 36 -5.01 -4.36 5.00
CA THR A 36 -6.11 -4.72 4.12
C THR A 36 -6.83 -3.48 3.66
N ASN A 37 -7.48 -3.58 2.52
CA ASN A 37 -8.34 -2.51 2.02
C ASN A 37 -7.58 -1.22 1.77
N VAL A 38 -6.32 -1.32 1.34
CA VAL A 38 -5.46 -0.16 1.08
C VAL A 38 -5.85 0.44 -0.26
N PRO A 39 -6.19 1.73 -0.31
CA PRO A 39 -6.48 2.39 -1.59
C PRO A 39 -5.26 2.33 -2.51
N VAL A 40 -5.50 2.08 -3.78
CA VAL A 40 -4.46 2.01 -4.79
C VAL A 40 -4.57 3.22 -5.69
N ALA A 41 -3.44 3.85 -6.01
CA ALA A 41 -3.43 4.98 -6.93
C ALA A 41 -3.95 4.53 -8.29
N ARG A 42 -4.90 5.29 -8.84
CA ARG A 42 -5.59 4.86 -10.05
C ARG A 42 -4.74 4.95 -11.31
N ASN A 43 -3.59 5.57 -11.23
CA ASN A 43 -2.63 5.56 -12.33
C ASN A 43 -1.87 4.25 -12.45
N ILE A 44 -2.02 3.34 -11.49
CA ILE A 44 -1.39 2.02 -11.56
C ILE A 44 -2.34 1.10 -12.33
N ALA A 45 -1.82 0.51 -13.40
CA ALA A 45 -2.63 -0.38 -14.22
C ALA A 45 -2.97 -1.67 -13.46
N THR A 46 -4.18 -2.17 -13.68
CA THR A 46 -4.62 -3.42 -13.07
C THR A 46 -3.66 -4.58 -13.37
N ALA A 47 -3.12 -4.61 -14.58
CA ALA A 47 -2.20 -5.67 -15.00
C ALA A 47 -0.88 -5.65 -14.21
N ALA A 48 -0.52 -4.52 -13.62
CA ALA A 48 0.69 -4.42 -12.80
C ALA A 48 0.48 -4.97 -11.39
N MET A 49 -0.75 -5.12 -10.95
CA MET A 49 -1.10 -5.54 -9.59
C MET A 49 -1.06 -7.06 -9.47
N VAL A 50 0.14 -7.60 -9.52
CA VAL A 50 0.37 -9.04 -9.45
C VAL A 50 0.85 -9.40 -8.05
N ALA A 51 0.21 -10.37 -7.41
CA ALA A 51 0.59 -10.81 -6.09
C ALA A 51 2.05 -11.28 -6.07
N GLY A 52 2.78 -10.90 -5.03
CA GLY A 52 4.19 -11.21 -4.90
C GLY A 52 5.11 -10.08 -5.32
N ARG A 53 4.60 -9.08 -6.02
CA ARG A 53 5.40 -7.91 -6.39
C ARG A 53 5.60 -7.00 -5.20
N ARG A 54 6.65 -6.20 -5.27
CA ARG A 54 6.90 -5.19 -4.24
C ARG A 54 6.02 -3.98 -4.47
N ALA A 55 5.62 -3.36 -3.38
CA ALA A 55 4.78 -2.18 -3.44
C ALA A 55 5.28 -1.12 -2.47
N ALA A 56 5.08 0.13 -2.82
CA ALA A 56 5.39 1.26 -1.94
C ALA A 56 4.08 1.88 -1.48
N ILE A 57 3.96 2.11 -0.19
CA ILE A 57 2.78 2.69 0.43
C ILE A 57 3.17 3.98 1.12
N ILE A 58 2.45 5.05 0.83
CA ILE A 58 2.62 6.32 1.52
C ILE A 58 1.59 6.39 2.64
N PHE A 59 2.06 6.58 3.86
CA PHE A 59 1.23 6.84 5.01
C PHE A 59 1.23 8.34 5.25
N PHE A 60 0.10 8.98 5.06
CA PHE A 60 -0.01 10.42 5.25
C PHE A 60 0.04 10.81 6.71
N ASP A 61 -0.41 9.90 7.57
CA ASP A 61 -0.34 10.09 9.01
C ASP A 61 0.18 8.80 9.62
N VAL A 62 1.37 8.87 10.25
CA VAL A 62 2.00 7.67 10.80
C VAL A 62 1.21 7.06 11.95
N THR A 63 0.30 7.81 12.55
CA THR A 63 -0.53 7.30 13.63
C THR A 63 -1.84 6.69 13.15
N ASP A 64 -2.13 6.80 11.85
CA ASP A 64 -3.36 6.28 11.27
C ASP A 64 -3.02 5.41 10.07
N PRO A 65 -2.88 4.10 10.25
CA PRO A 65 -2.53 3.22 9.13
C PRO A 65 -3.62 3.09 8.07
N THR A 66 -4.83 3.59 8.34
CA THR A 66 -5.87 3.59 7.31
C THR A 66 -5.77 4.78 6.37
N ASP A 67 -4.97 5.79 6.72
CA ASP A 67 -4.76 6.97 5.90
C ASP A 67 -3.51 6.76 5.04
N ALA A 68 -3.62 5.84 4.09
CA ALA A 68 -2.49 5.43 3.28
C ALA A 68 -2.94 5.17 1.85
N VAL A 69 -2.00 5.23 0.93
CA VAL A 69 -2.27 4.89 -0.47
C VAL A 69 -1.07 4.12 -1.03
N LEU A 70 -1.37 3.07 -1.78
CA LEU A 70 -0.35 2.34 -2.53
C LEU A 70 -0.02 3.13 -3.78
N CYS A 71 1.22 3.58 -3.89
CA CYS A 71 1.61 4.53 -4.93
C CYS A 71 2.51 3.96 -6.00
N ALA A 72 3.08 2.78 -5.80
CA ALA A 72 3.96 2.16 -6.77
C ALA A 72 4.00 0.65 -6.58
N VAL A 73 4.20 -0.06 -7.68
CA VAL A 73 4.35 -1.53 -7.68
C VAL A 73 5.49 -1.85 -8.65
N TRP A 74 6.40 -2.74 -8.23
CA TRP A 74 7.49 -3.17 -9.09
C TRP A 74 7.92 -4.58 -8.73
N GLU A 75 8.72 -5.19 -9.58
CA GLU A 75 9.23 -6.54 -9.37
C GLU A 75 10.44 -6.57 -8.46
#